data_e3c67fa3347736fed4b312e654ecd232
#
_entry.id   e3c67fa3347736fed4b312e654ecd232
#
_cell.length_a   1.000
_cell.length_b   1.000
_cell.length_c   1.000
_cell.angle_alpha   90.00
_cell.angle_beta   90.00
_cell.angle_gamma   90.00
#
_symmetry.space_group_name_H-M   'P 1'
#
loop_
_entity.id
_entity.type
_entity.pdbx_description
1 polymer ?
#
loop_
_entity_poly.entity_id
_entity_poly.type
_entity_poly.pdbx_seq_one_letter_code
_entity_poly.pdbx_strand_id
1 'polypeptide(L)'
;MANGKAHKKINLVFLAIGIGAVLISSQQYVHGISVIIGYLFGTYWMNPDLDIKSNPYRRWGFLRFMWIPYQKFKHRSIWTHGYVIGDIIRYLYVMAWIMLGAGAMSILTDVPYEIYINHLEEFVIQHKLSFLSFIVGNMLSSTAHILTDHASTTFKKVF
;
A
#
# COMPACT_ATOMS: atom_id res chain seq x y z
N MET A 1 18.20 -8.93 9.27
CA MET A 1 17.17 -7.98 8.80
C MET A 1 17.81 -6.62 8.65
N ALA A 2 17.61 -5.95 7.51
CA ALA A 2 18.04 -4.56 7.40
C ALA A 2 17.29 -3.73 8.46
N ASN A 3 18.00 -2.81 9.11
CA ASN A 3 17.39 -1.91 10.07
C ASN A 3 16.30 -1.09 9.35
N GLY A 4 15.14 -0.87 9.95
CA GLY A 4 14.04 -0.10 9.36
C GLY A 4 14.44 1.30 8.87
N LYS A 5 15.54 1.86 9.39
CA LYS A 5 16.14 3.10 8.87
C LYS A 5 16.81 2.89 7.49
N ALA A 6 17.43 1.73 7.25
CA ALA A 6 18.06 1.41 5.96
C ALA A 6 17.00 1.21 4.87
N HIS A 7 15.92 0.46 5.17
CA HIS A 7 14.79 0.31 4.25
C HIS A 7 14.20 1.66 3.84
N LYS A 8 14.00 2.55 4.81
CA LYS A 8 13.46 3.89 4.55
C LYS A 8 14.37 4.70 3.61
N LYS A 9 15.69 4.68 3.83
CA LYS A 9 16.65 5.41 2.97
C LYS A 9 16.64 4.87 1.54
N ILE A 10 16.66 3.54 1.37
CA ILE A 10 16.66 2.90 0.06
C ILE A 10 15.36 3.21 -0.68
N ASN A 11 14.21 3.10 -0.03
CA ASN A 11 12.92 3.44 -0.61
C ASN A 11 12.86 4.92 -1.05
N LEU A 12 13.46 5.85 -0.28
CA LEU A 12 13.50 7.26 -0.67
C LEU A 12 14.41 7.50 -1.89
N VAL A 13 15.52 6.74 -2.05
CA VAL A 13 16.36 6.81 -3.25
C VAL A 13 15.60 6.30 -4.48
N PHE A 14 14.91 5.15 -4.37
CA PHE A 14 14.06 4.65 -5.46
C PHE A 14 12.92 5.62 -5.80
N LEU A 15 12.34 6.28 -4.79
CA LEU A 15 11.34 7.32 -5.01
C LEU A 15 11.93 8.48 -5.82
N ALA A 16 13.11 8.98 -5.47
CA ALA A 16 13.75 10.11 -6.18
C ALA A 16 14.02 9.75 -7.64
N ILE A 17 14.52 8.54 -7.91
CA ILE A 17 14.72 8.03 -9.27
C ILE A 17 13.39 7.92 -10.01
N GLY A 18 12.36 7.36 -9.38
CA GLY A 18 11.03 7.22 -9.96
C GLY A 18 10.38 8.56 -10.27
N ILE A 19 10.49 9.55 -9.36
CA ILE A 19 10.02 10.93 -9.59
C ILE A 19 10.72 11.52 -10.82
N GLY A 20 12.06 11.42 -10.91
CA GLY A 20 12.81 11.92 -12.05
C GLY A 20 12.33 11.31 -13.36
N ALA A 21 12.13 10.00 -13.41
CA ALA A 21 11.64 9.29 -14.59
C ALA A 21 10.22 9.74 -14.99
N VAL A 22 9.32 9.90 -14.03
CA VAL A 22 7.91 10.34 -14.27
C VAL A 22 7.87 11.78 -14.74
N LEU A 23 8.64 12.69 -14.14
CA LEU A 23 8.69 14.11 -14.55
C LEU A 23 9.26 14.30 -15.96
N ILE A 24 10.19 13.44 -16.38
CA ILE A 24 10.79 13.48 -17.72
C ILE A 24 9.82 12.89 -18.77
N SER A 25 9.02 11.88 -18.40
CA SER A 25 8.24 11.08 -19.36
C SER A 25 6.78 11.53 -19.54
N SER A 26 6.20 12.33 -18.64
CA SER A 26 4.75 12.61 -18.67
C SER A 26 4.42 14.08 -18.92
N GLN A 27 3.65 14.34 -19.97
CA GLN A 27 2.92 15.60 -20.14
C GLN A 27 1.71 15.71 -19.16
N GLN A 28 1.43 14.68 -18.37
CA GLN A 28 0.30 14.61 -17.45
C GLN A 28 0.76 14.61 -15.99
N TYR A 29 1.14 15.77 -15.49
CA TYR A 29 1.63 15.97 -14.11
C TYR A 29 0.72 15.39 -13.02
N VAL A 30 -0.61 15.38 -13.23
CA VAL A 30 -1.59 14.87 -12.25
C VAL A 30 -1.37 13.38 -11.98
N HIS A 31 -1.12 12.58 -13.02
CA HIS A 31 -0.88 11.15 -12.87
C HIS A 31 0.49 10.87 -12.24
N GLY A 32 1.49 11.69 -12.58
CA GLY A 32 2.81 11.65 -11.93
C GLY A 32 2.73 11.91 -10.42
N ILE A 33 1.98 12.93 -10.01
CA ILE A 33 1.74 13.22 -8.59
C ILE A 33 1.04 12.05 -7.90
N SER A 34 0.06 11.43 -8.56
CA SER A 34 -0.65 10.27 -8.01
C SER A 34 0.28 9.07 -7.78
N VAL A 35 1.23 8.80 -8.69
CA VAL A 35 2.28 7.78 -8.50
C VAL A 35 3.12 8.09 -7.26
N ILE A 36 3.56 9.34 -7.10
CA ILE A 36 4.38 9.76 -5.96
C ILE A 36 3.62 9.57 -4.64
N ILE A 37 2.37 10.03 -4.59
CA ILE A 37 1.52 9.88 -3.40
C ILE A 37 1.32 8.40 -3.09
N GLY A 38 1.02 7.57 -4.10
CA GLY A 38 0.88 6.12 -3.96
C GLY A 38 2.14 5.46 -3.43
N TYR A 39 3.31 5.86 -3.94
CA TYR A 39 4.60 5.34 -3.47
C TYR A 39 4.87 5.71 -2.00
N LEU A 40 4.63 6.96 -1.61
CA LEU A 40 4.76 7.39 -0.22
C LEU A 40 3.78 6.66 0.68
N PHE A 41 2.53 6.52 0.25
CA PHE A 41 1.52 5.77 0.99
C PHE A 41 1.92 4.30 1.18
N GLY A 42 2.45 3.64 0.14
CA GLY A 42 3.01 2.29 0.21
C GLY A 42 4.17 2.18 1.19
N THR A 43 5.09 3.16 1.15
CA THR A 43 6.25 3.17 2.04
C THR A 43 5.85 3.30 3.51
N TYR A 44 4.86 4.13 3.80
CA TYR A 44 4.57 4.55 5.18
C TYR A 44 3.38 3.84 5.81
N TRP A 45 2.36 3.47 5.05
CA TRP A 45 1.10 2.90 5.56
C TRP A 45 0.76 1.55 4.96
N MET A 46 0.83 1.39 3.62
CA MET A 46 0.41 0.18 2.92
C MET A 46 1.59 -0.77 2.62
N ASN A 47 2.50 -0.91 3.57
CA ASN A 47 3.75 -1.64 3.45
C ASN A 47 3.55 -3.17 3.60
N PRO A 48 4.35 -4.04 2.94
CA PRO A 48 4.33 -5.49 3.18
C PRO A 48 4.43 -5.90 4.66
N ASP A 49 5.18 -5.16 5.48
CA ASP A 49 5.37 -5.42 6.91
C ASP A 49 4.13 -5.15 7.80
N LEU A 50 2.94 -4.94 7.24
CA LEU A 50 1.69 -4.87 8.01
C LEU A 50 1.29 -6.21 8.63
N ASP A 51 1.89 -7.31 8.18
CA ASP A 51 1.75 -8.65 8.74
C ASP A 51 2.48 -8.83 10.09
N ILE A 52 3.23 -7.83 10.54
CA ILE A 52 3.90 -7.78 11.84
C ILE A 52 3.69 -6.43 12.53
N LYS A 53 4.04 -6.34 13.83
CA LYS A 53 3.96 -5.09 14.62
C LYS A 53 5.07 -4.10 14.25
N SER A 54 5.13 -3.72 12.98
CA SER A 54 6.12 -2.81 12.38
C SER A 54 5.81 -1.32 12.61
N ASN A 55 6.70 -0.44 12.12
CA ASN A 55 6.42 1.00 12.09
C ASN A 55 5.24 1.37 11.18
N PRO A 56 5.08 0.82 9.96
CA PRO A 56 3.86 1.01 9.16
C PRO A 56 2.59 0.65 9.93
N TYR A 57 2.55 -0.52 10.58
CA TYR A 57 1.42 -0.92 11.42
C TYR A 57 1.08 0.11 12.50
N ARG A 58 2.09 0.64 13.21
CA ARG A 58 1.88 1.62 14.28
C ARG A 58 1.33 2.95 13.78
N ARG A 59 1.61 3.35 12.54
CA ARG A 59 1.14 4.58 11.93
C ARG A 59 -0.35 4.62 11.64
N TRP A 60 -1.02 3.47 11.61
CA TRP A 60 -2.47 3.38 11.53
C TRP A 60 -3.17 3.88 12.81
N GLY A 61 -2.41 4.18 13.87
CA GLY A 61 -2.96 4.71 15.13
C GLY A 61 -4.05 3.82 15.69
N PHE A 62 -5.24 4.39 15.89
CA PHE A 62 -6.41 3.63 16.33
C PHE A 62 -6.82 2.54 15.32
N LEU A 63 -6.77 2.83 14.02
CA LEU A 63 -7.17 1.88 12.97
C LEU A 63 -6.24 0.68 12.81
N ARG A 64 -5.12 0.61 13.54
CA ARG A 64 -4.22 -0.56 13.50
C ARG A 64 -4.90 -1.87 13.86
N PHE A 65 -6.03 -1.85 14.60
CA PHE A 65 -6.78 -3.05 14.94
C PHE A 65 -7.25 -3.81 13.70
N MET A 66 -7.51 -3.10 12.60
CA MET A 66 -7.89 -3.69 11.32
C MET A 66 -6.86 -4.71 10.82
N TRP A 67 -5.57 -4.50 11.12
CA TRP A 67 -4.49 -5.36 10.66
C TRP A 67 -4.22 -6.58 11.54
N ILE A 68 -4.87 -6.71 12.71
CA ILE A 68 -4.68 -7.86 13.62
C ILE A 68 -5.03 -9.19 12.94
N PRO A 69 -6.16 -9.33 12.21
CA PRO A 69 -6.44 -10.56 11.47
C PRO A 69 -5.43 -10.82 10.34
N TYR A 70 -4.94 -9.78 9.67
CA TYR A 70 -3.94 -9.87 8.61
C TYR A 70 -2.59 -10.42 9.14
N GLN A 71 -2.24 -10.15 10.40
CA GLN A 71 -1.04 -10.65 11.07
C GLN A 71 -1.05 -12.16 11.33
N LYS A 72 -2.14 -12.87 11.04
CA LYS A 72 -2.19 -14.34 11.05
C LYS A 72 -1.49 -14.96 9.83
N PHE A 73 -1.31 -14.21 8.75
CA PHE A 73 -0.51 -14.68 7.62
C PHE A 73 0.96 -14.80 8.02
N LYS A 74 1.60 -15.86 7.53
CA LYS A 74 3.04 -16.06 7.79
C LYS A 74 3.85 -14.92 7.19
N HIS A 75 4.66 -14.26 8.02
CA HIS A 75 5.58 -13.22 7.58
C HIS A 75 6.47 -13.69 6.44
N ARG A 76 6.67 -12.85 5.44
CA ARG A 76 7.42 -13.16 4.21
C ARG A 76 6.84 -14.30 3.38
N SER A 77 5.56 -14.62 3.54
CA SER A 77 4.85 -15.50 2.62
C SER A 77 4.52 -14.78 1.31
N ILE A 78 4.15 -15.54 0.28
CA ILE A 78 3.66 -14.99 -0.98
C ILE A 78 2.41 -14.11 -0.80
N TRP A 79 1.62 -14.38 0.26
CA TRP A 79 0.40 -13.63 0.60
C TRP A 79 0.68 -12.23 1.16
N THR A 80 1.84 -12.03 1.77
CA THR A 80 2.22 -10.76 2.40
C THR A 80 3.37 -10.06 1.66
N HIS A 81 4.33 -10.82 1.12
CA HIS A 81 5.54 -10.33 0.45
C HIS A 81 5.66 -10.82 -1.01
N GLY A 82 4.59 -11.31 -1.64
CA GLY A 82 4.56 -11.50 -3.09
C GLY A 82 4.53 -10.16 -3.81
N TYR A 83 5.36 -9.98 -4.85
CA TYR A 83 5.50 -8.71 -5.59
C TYR A 83 4.18 -8.11 -6.08
N VAL A 84 3.25 -8.95 -6.52
CA VAL A 84 1.91 -8.54 -7.00
C VAL A 84 0.83 -9.11 -6.10
N ILE A 85 0.95 -10.38 -5.74
CA ILE A 85 -0.07 -11.10 -4.95
C ILE A 85 -0.23 -10.45 -3.57
N GLY A 86 0.87 -10.09 -2.90
CA GLY A 86 0.82 -9.41 -1.60
C GLY A 86 0.10 -8.07 -1.65
N ASP A 87 0.27 -7.30 -2.73
CA ASP A 87 -0.45 -6.05 -2.92
C ASP A 87 -1.94 -6.28 -3.17
N ILE A 88 -2.29 -7.21 -4.05
CA ILE A 88 -3.69 -7.56 -4.32
C ILE A 88 -4.39 -7.98 -3.03
N ILE A 89 -3.79 -8.85 -2.23
CA ILE A 89 -4.37 -9.31 -0.96
C ILE A 89 -4.58 -8.13 0.00
N ARG A 90 -3.63 -7.20 0.12
CA ARG A 90 -3.79 -6.01 0.95
C ARG A 90 -4.93 -5.11 0.48
N TYR A 91 -5.07 -4.91 -0.84
CA TYR A 91 -6.17 -4.12 -1.39
C TYR A 91 -7.53 -4.79 -1.17
N LEU A 92 -7.64 -6.09 -1.42
CA LEU A 92 -8.87 -6.85 -1.13
C LEU A 92 -9.22 -6.80 0.35
N TYR A 93 -8.21 -6.88 1.21
CA TYR A 93 -8.38 -6.79 2.65
C TYR A 93 -8.92 -5.42 3.10
N VAL A 94 -8.35 -4.34 2.58
CA VAL A 94 -8.85 -2.97 2.85
C VAL A 94 -10.24 -2.78 2.28
N MET A 95 -10.52 -3.29 1.07
CA MET A 95 -11.84 -3.24 0.47
C MET A 95 -12.89 -3.93 1.35
N ALA A 96 -12.57 -5.09 1.92
CA ALA A 96 -13.47 -5.77 2.85
C ALA A 96 -13.80 -4.89 4.07
N TRP A 97 -12.81 -4.17 4.63
CA TRP A 97 -13.06 -3.23 5.73
C TRP A 97 -13.90 -2.02 5.31
N ILE A 98 -13.71 -1.49 4.11
CA ILE A 98 -14.54 -0.41 3.57
C ILE A 98 -16.00 -0.89 3.45
N MET A 99 -16.22 -2.09 2.92
CA MET A 99 -17.56 -2.66 2.79
C MET A 99 -18.22 -2.90 4.16
N LEU A 100 -17.46 -3.42 5.14
CA LEU A 100 -17.96 -3.57 6.51
C LEU A 100 -18.32 -2.22 7.14
N GLY A 101 -17.49 -1.19 6.91
CA GLY A 101 -17.73 0.18 7.36
C GLY A 101 -18.98 0.78 6.71
N ALA A 102 -19.18 0.61 5.42
CA ALA A 102 -20.37 1.06 4.71
C ALA A 102 -21.64 0.37 5.24
N GLY A 103 -21.57 -0.94 5.50
CA GLY A 103 -22.67 -1.68 6.11
C GLY A 103 -23.00 -1.19 7.52
N ALA A 104 -21.98 -0.96 8.35
CA ALA A 104 -22.18 -0.40 9.69
C ALA A 104 -22.81 1.02 9.64
N MET A 105 -22.34 1.87 8.73
CA MET A 105 -22.91 3.21 8.53
C MET A 105 -24.35 3.13 8.04
N SER A 106 -24.68 2.21 7.13
CA SER A 106 -26.07 1.99 6.69
C SER A 106 -27.00 1.71 7.86
N ILE A 107 -26.58 0.84 8.78
CA ILE A 107 -27.38 0.51 9.97
C ILE A 107 -27.53 1.71 10.92
N LEU A 108 -26.48 2.54 11.05
CA LEU A 108 -26.47 3.66 12.00
C LEU A 108 -27.22 4.90 11.49
N THR A 109 -27.35 5.07 10.18
CA THR A 109 -27.88 6.29 9.55
C THR A 109 -29.19 6.08 8.81
N ASP A 110 -29.69 4.83 8.73
CA ASP A 110 -30.85 4.41 7.94
C ASP A 110 -30.71 4.76 6.42
N VAL A 111 -29.48 5.02 5.96
CA VAL A 111 -29.18 5.26 4.55
C VAL A 111 -28.87 3.91 3.90
N PRO A 112 -29.49 3.56 2.76
CA PRO A 112 -29.23 2.31 2.06
C PRO A 112 -27.73 2.10 1.74
N TYR A 113 -27.25 0.87 1.97
CA TYR A 113 -25.85 0.48 1.72
C TYR A 113 -25.37 0.81 0.31
N GLU A 114 -26.25 0.64 -0.68
CA GLU A 114 -25.99 0.89 -2.10
C GLU A 114 -25.57 2.33 -2.36
N ILE A 115 -26.09 3.29 -1.58
CA ILE A 115 -25.72 4.71 -1.74
C ILE A 115 -24.24 4.92 -1.44
N TYR A 116 -23.72 4.31 -0.37
CA TYR A 116 -22.29 4.41 -0.01
C TYR A 116 -21.40 3.76 -1.07
N ILE A 117 -21.81 2.60 -1.59
CA ILE A 117 -21.04 1.89 -2.61
C ILE A 117 -21.06 2.61 -3.95
N ASN A 118 -22.22 3.10 -4.38
CA ASN A 118 -22.35 3.84 -5.63
C ASN A 118 -21.48 5.12 -5.62
N HIS A 119 -21.46 5.87 -4.52
CA HIS A 119 -20.57 7.03 -4.40
C HIS A 119 -19.09 6.66 -4.49
N LEU A 120 -18.69 5.53 -3.90
CA LEU A 120 -17.32 5.05 -4.01
C LEU A 120 -16.98 4.65 -5.44
N GLU A 121 -17.87 3.93 -6.10
CA GLU A 121 -17.73 3.50 -7.49
C GLU A 121 -17.63 4.69 -8.44
N GLU A 122 -18.56 5.66 -8.34
CA GLU A 122 -18.54 6.88 -9.12
C GLU A 122 -17.21 7.65 -8.95
N PHE A 123 -16.74 7.80 -7.71
CA PHE A 123 -15.46 8.43 -7.42
C PHE A 123 -14.29 7.72 -8.10
N VAL A 124 -14.23 6.38 -8.02
CA VAL A 124 -13.18 5.58 -8.65
C VAL A 124 -13.24 5.67 -10.17
N ILE A 125 -14.44 5.61 -10.77
CA ILE A 125 -14.63 5.73 -12.22
C ILE A 125 -14.21 7.11 -12.71
N GLN A 126 -14.63 8.16 -12.03
CA GLN A 126 -14.32 9.55 -12.39
C GLN A 126 -12.81 9.81 -12.34
N HIS A 127 -12.09 9.21 -11.38
CA HIS A 127 -10.67 9.42 -11.17
C HIS A 127 -9.81 8.20 -11.55
N LYS A 128 -10.31 7.32 -12.43
CA LYS A 128 -9.72 6.00 -12.71
C LYS A 128 -8.21 6.02 -13.03
N LEU A 129 -7.76 6.97 -13.85
CA LEU A 129 -6.33 7.04 -14.22
C LEU A 129 -5.45 7.48 -13.05
N SER A 130 -5.89 8.46 -12.26
CA SER A 130 -5.18 8.87 -11.05
C SER A 130 -5.17 7.77 -9.99
N PHE A 131 -6.28 7.04 -9.85
CA PHE A 131 -6.39 5.90 -8.95
C PHE A 131 -5.46 4.75 -9.37
N LEU A 132 -5.44 4.39 -10.65
CA LEU A 132 -4.50 3.39 -11.19
C LEU A 132 -3.05 3.82 -11.00
N SER A 133 -2.74 5.10 -11.25
CA SER A 133 -1.39 5.67 -11.03
C SER A 133 -0.97 5.58 -9.56
N PHE A 134 -1.89 5.84 -8.64
CA PHE A 134 -1.67 5.68 -7.20
C PHE A 134 -1.36 4.21 -6.84
N ILE A 135 -2.14 3.26 -7.37
CA ILE A 135 -1.89 1.82 -7.17
C ILE A 135 -0.51 1.43 -7.69
N VAL A 136 -0.15 1.87 -8.89
CA VAL A 136 1.18 1.59 -9.46
C VAL A 136 2.29 2.13 -8.55
N GLY A 137 2.16 3.35 -8.05
CA GLY A 137 3.11 3.93 -7.09
C GLY A 137 3.26 3.09 -5.83
N ASN A 138 2.15 2.62 -5.26
CA ASN A 138 2.14 1.76 -4.09
C ASN A 138 2.84 0.41 -4.36
N MET A 139 2.55 -0.24 -5.49
CA MET A 139 3.19 -1.50 -5.89
C MET A 139 4.70 -1.34 -6.10
N LEU A 140 5.14 -0.23 -6.67
CA LEU A 140 6.57 0.10 -6.80
C LEU A 140 7.25 0.21 -5.44
N SER A 141 6.59 0.84 -4.45
CA SER A 141 7.09 0.92 -3.08
C SER A 141 7.21 -0.47 -2.43
N SER A 142 6.20 -1.31 -2.59
CA SER A 142 6.22 -2.70 -2.09
C SER A 142 7.34 -3.50 -2.72
N THR A 143 7.52 -3.39 -4.03
CA THR A 143 8.60 -4.05 -4.77
C THR A 143 9.98 -3.61 -4.27
N ALA A 144 10.20 -2.30 -4.10
CA ALA A 144 11.45 -1.76 -3.55
C ALA A 144 11.74 -2.29 -2.14
N HIS A 145 10.70 -2.41 -1.29
CA HIS A 145 10.83 -2.98 0.05
C HIS A 145 11.25 -4.46 -0.01
N ILE A 146 10.57 -5.28 -0.80
CA ILE A 146 10.83 -6.71 -0.94
C ILE A 146 12.24 -6.97 -1.50
N LEU A 147 12.66 -6.22 -2.51
CA LEU A 147 14.02 -6.29 -3.07
C LEU A 147 15.08 -5.97 -2.02
N THR A 148 14.86 -4.96 -1.19
CA THR A 148 15.76 -4.59 -0.09
C THR A 148 15.87 -5.71 0.94
N ASP A 149 14.76 -6.39 1.24
CA ASP A 149 14.73 -7.54 2.14
C ASP A 149 15.50 -8.72 1.57
N HIS A 150 15.34 -9.04 0.30
CA HIS A 150 16.09 -10.10 -0.37
C HIS A 150 17.59 -9.80 -0.38
N ALA A 151 17.98 -8.59 -0.80
CA ALA A 151 19.38 -8.18 -0.81
C ALA A 151 20.00 -8.30 0.59
N SER A 152 19.34 -7.78 1.64
CA SER A 152 19.86 -7.83 3.01
C SER A 152 20.00 -9.26 3.55
N THR A 153 19.16 -10.19 3.11
CA THR A 153 19.21 -11.59 3.50
C THR A 153 20.35 -12.32 2.79
N THR A 154 20.58 -12.02 1.53
CA THR A 154 21.67 -12.60 0.73
C THR A 154 23.04 -12.17 1.27
N PHE A 155 23.22 -10.85 1.52
CA PHE A 155 24.48 -10.34 2.08
C PHE A 155 24.83 -11.00 3.42
N LYS A 156 23.85 -11.27 4.29
CA LYS A 156 24.08 -11.95 5.58
C LYS A 156 24.42 -13.43 5.49
N LYS A 157 24.16 -14.08 4.36
CA LYS A 157 24.53 -15.48 4.14
C LYS A 157 25.94 -15.65 3.56
N VAL A 158 26.47 -14.58 2.96
CA VAL A 158 27.77 -14.59 2.28
C VAL A 158 28.90 -14.07 3.18
N PHE A 159 28.57 -13.25 4.17
CA PHE A 159 29.47 -12.68 5.19
C PHE A 159 28.96 -12.97 6.62
#